data_e5da5d6f9b70ab05e42fffb80a93e3f6
#
_entry.id   e5da5d6f9b70ab05e42fffb80a93e3f6
#
_cell.length_a   1.000
_cell.length_b   1.000
_cell.length_c   1.000
_cell.angle_alpha   90.00
_cell.angle_beta   90.00
_cell.angle_gamma   90.00
#
_symmetry.space_group_name_H-M   'P 1'
#
loop_
_entity.id
_entity.type
_entity.pdbx_description
1 polymer ?
#
loop_
_entity_poly.entity_id
_entity_poly.type
_entity_poly.pdbx_seq_one_letter_code
_entity_poly.pdbx_strand_id
1 'polypeptide(L)'
;MGFPSLIVDNFFDYPDKVIDFANTLEYNKSVDGRWPGKRSNFLHEVNLELFHYTCSKIYRIFYPNGVENYKISMSFQYIEPYSFDNRGWIHQDTSQFGGIIYLTKEPEVGTGTSLYEPTRGWFNPSTYNMDVKNKQYLDEKFDEGDYNNVKKFCDDSFAETVRVENVFNRLFMFDGTVWHGVPNFGTKPRLTLAFFGKGIID
;
A
#
# COMPACT_ATOMS: atom_id res chain seq x y z
N MET A 1 9.08 -2.87 19.86
CA MET A 1 9.02 -4.23 19.26
C MET A 1 8.45 -4.03 17.86
N GLY A 2 9.11 -4.55 16.82
CA GLY A 2 8.61 -4.41 15.44
C GLY A 2 7.53 -5.44 15.14
N PHE A 3 6.65 -5.14 14.20
CA PHE A 3 5.67 -6.09 13.71
C PHE A 3 6.31 -7.02 12.67
N PRO A 4 6.06 -8.34 12.71
CA PRO A 4 6.56 -9.25 11.69
C PRO A 4 5.87 -8.98 10.35
N SER A 5 6.56 -9.26 9.24
CA SER A 5 5.92 -9.36 7.94
C SER A 5 5.16 -10.68 7.84
N LEU A 6 3.92 -10.64 7.38
CA LEU A 6 3.09 -11.83 7.23
C LEU A 6 2.23 -11.78 5.97
N ILE A 7 1.92 -12.96 5.47
CA ILE A 7 1.06 -13.19 4.31
C ILE A 7 -0.06 -14.14 4.73
N VAL A 8 -1.29 -13.79 4.36
CA VAL A 8 -2.46 -14.67 4.55
C VAL A 8 -3.23 -14.74 3.24
N ASP A 9 -3.25 -15.90 2.62
CA ASP A 9 -4.08 -16.15 1.44
C ASP A 9 -5.53 -16.43 1.83
N ASN A 10 -6.45 -16.17 0.90
CA ASN A 10 -7.88 -16.34 1.11
C ASN A 10 -8.39 -15.55 2.35
N PHE A 11 -7.95 -14.31 2.49
CA PHE A 11 -8.19 -13.50 3.67
C PHE A 11 -9.69 -13.25 3.93
N PHE A 12 -10.45 -12.81 2.93
CA PHE A 12 -11.90 -12.65 3.06
C PHE A 12 -12.62 -13.95 2.71
N ASP A 13 -13.67 -14.28 3.47
CA ASP A 13 -14.51 -15.46 3.18
C ASP A 13 -15.40 -15.24 1.95
N TYR A 14 -15.75 -13.97 1.67
CA TYR A 14 -16.58 -13.55 0.54
C TYR A 14 -15.95 -12.37 -0.21
N PRO A 15 -14.79 -12.55 -0.88
CA PRO A 15 -14.04 -11.46 -1.50
C PRO A 15 -14.81 -10.77 -2.64
N ASP A 16 -15.68 -11.49 -3.34
CA ASP A 16 -16.51 -10.91 -4.41
C ASP A 16 -17.47 -9.83 -3.86
N LYS A 17 -18.08 -10.06 -2.70
CA LYS A 17 -18.93 -9.05 -2.05
C LYS A 17 -18.17 -7.80 -1.66
N VAL A 18 -16.89 -7.97 -1.27
CA VAL A 18 -16.01 -6.84 -0.94
C VAL A 18 -15.70 -6.02 -2.19
N ILE A 19 -15.42 -6.68 -3.31
CA ILE A 19 -15.18 -6.02 -4.60
C ILE A 19 -16.45 -5.33 -5.11
N ASP A 20 -17.60 -6.01 -5.06
CA ASP A 20 -18.89 -5.44 -5.48
C ASP A 20 -19.17 -4.16 -4.69
N PHE A 21 -18.95 -4.17 -3.37
CA PHE A 21 -19.07 -2.98 -2.54
C PHE A 21 -18.03 -1.90 -2.96
N ALA A 22 -16.77 -2.25 -3.12
CA ALA A 22 -15.73 -1.32 -3.55
C ALA A 22 -16.08 -0.62 -4.87
N ASN A 23 -16.70 -1.33 -5.80
CA ASN A 23 -17.13 -0.80 -7.10
C ASN A 23 -18.29 0.19 -7.01
N THR A 24 -18.98 0.28 -5.88
CA THR A 24 -20.06 1.29 -5.66
C THR A 24 -19.52 2.62 -5.13
N LEU A 25 -18.24 2.68 -4.74
CA LEU A 25 -17.67 3.83 -4.06
C LEU A 25 -17.11 4.87 -5.04
N GLU A 26 -17.10 6.12 -4.60
CA GLU A 26 -16.36 7.19 -5.26
C GLU A 26 -14.87 7.15 -4.85
N TYR A 27 -14.00 7.47 -5.81
CA TYR A 27 -12.56 7.47 -5.63
C TYR A 27 -11.95 8.82 -5.99
N ASN A 28 -11.17 9.39 -5.09
CA ASN A 28 -10.53 10.68 -5.22
C ASN A 28 -9.01 10.55 -5.30
N LYS A 29 -8.36 11.31 -6.19
CA LYS A 29 -6.90 11.44 -6.21
C LYS A 29 -6.40 12.14 -4.95
N SER A 30 -5.15 11.89 -4.56
CA SER A 30 -4.46 12.75 -3.59
C SER A 30 -4.38 14.17 -4.11
N VAL A 31 -4.70 15.15 -3.26
CA VAL A 31 -4.62 16.58 -3.66
C VAL A 31 -3.18 16.98 -3.98
N ASP A 32 -2.21 16.37 -3.30
CA ASP A 32 -0.78 16.70 -3.36
C ASP A 32 0.12 15.53 -3.80
N GLY A 33 -0.45 14.48 -4.39
CA GLY A 33 0.32 13.34 -4.91
C GLY A 33 1.02 12.46 -3.87
N ARG A 34 0.59 12.50 -2.60
CA ARG A 34 1.24 11.71 -1.53
C ARG A 34 1.14 10.20 -1.73
N TRP A 35 0.04 9.72 -2.31
CA TRP A 35 -0.17 8.31 -2.60
C TRP A 35 -0.57 8.08 -4.07
N PRO A 36 -0.27 6.89 -4.60
CA PRO A 36 -0.59 6.57 -5.99
C PRO A 36 -2.08 6.32 -6.20
N GLY A 37 -2.56 6.66 -7.39
CA GLY A 37 -3.93 6.40 -7.83
C GLY A 37 -4.99 7.21 -7.09
N LYS A 38 -6.11 6.56 -6.82
CA LYS A 38 -7.30 7.14 -6.20
C LYS A 38 -7.68 6.33 -4.96
N ARG A 39 -8.21 6.98 -3.93
CA ARG A 39 -8.72 6.32 -2.72
C ARG A 39 -10.19 6.64 -2.49
N SER A 40 -10.92 5.68 -1.95
CA SER A 40 -12.24 5.90 -1.37
C SER A 40 -12.14 6.72 -0.08
N ASN A 41 -13.27 7.18 0.45
CA ASN A 41 -13.37 7.58 1.84
C ASN A 41 -12.96 6.41 2.75
N PHE A 42 -12.71 6.71 4.03
CA PHE A 42 -12.30 5.68 4.98
C PHE A 42 -13.39 4.61 5.14
N LEU A 43 -12.97 3.35 5.23
CA LEU A 43 -13.89 2.22 5.31
C LEU A 43 -14.86 2.31 6.49
N HIS A 44 -14.41 2.84 7.64
CA HIS A 44 -15.27 3.03 8.81
C HIS A 44 -16.39 4.09 8.61
N GLU A 45 -16.21 4.99 7.65
CA GLU A 45 -17.23 6.01 7.30
C GLU A 45 -18.26 5.46 6.32
N VAL A 46 -17.85 4.57 5.41
CA VAL A 46 -18.71 4.08 4.32
C VAL A 46 -19.29 2.69 4.58
N ASN A 47 -18.64 1.87 5.41
CA ASN A 47 -19.14 0.55 5.81
C ASN A 47 -18.52 0.09 7.14
N LEU A 48 -19.15 0.44 8.24
CA LEU A 48 -18.65 0.15 9.59
C LEU A 48 -18.61 -1.36 9.89
N GLU A 49 -19.54 -2.15 9.34
CA GLU A 49 -19.57 -3.60 9.52
C GLU A 49 -18.38 -4.27 8.85
N LEU A 50 -18.11 -3.96 7.59
CA LEU A 50 -16.95 -4.47 6.86
C LEU A 50 -15.64 -4.00 7.52
N PHE A 51 -15.60 -2.77 8.03
CA PHE A 51 -14.45 -2.25 8.77
C PHE A 51 -14.16 -3.10 10.00
N HIS A 52 -15.14 -3.32 10.88
CA HIS A 52 -14.96 -4.13 12.08
C HIS A 52 -14.63 -5.59 11.78
N TYR A 53 -15.28 -6.17 10.77
CA TYR A 53 -14.96 -7.51 10.31
C TYR A 53 -13.49 -7.62 9.87
N THR A 54 -13.01 -6.68 9.06
CA THR A 54 -11.63 -6.66 8.58
C THR A 54 -10.64 -6.46 9.72
N CYS A 55 -10.88 -5.49 10.60
CA CYS A 55 -10.07 -5.26 11.80
C CYS A 55 -9.97 -6.51 12.68
N SER A 56 -11.11 -7.14 12.97
CA SER A 56 -11.16 -8.36 13.80
C SER A 56 -10.30 -9.48 13.21
N LYS A 57 -10.36 -9.69 11.88
CA LYS A 57 -9.52 -10.70 11.21
C LYS A 57 -8.03 -10.35 11.30
N ILE A 58 -7.64 -9.09 11.10
CA ILE A 58 -6.23 -8.66 11.19
C ILE A 58 -5.72 -8.83 12.62
N TYR A 59 -6.44 -8.32 13.61
CA TYR A 59 -5.97 -8.34 15.00
C TYR A 59 -5.91 -9.75 15.59
N ARG A 60 -6.84 -10.62 15.25
CA ARG A 60 -6.84 -12.03 15.74
C ARG A 60 -5.60 -12.82 15.35
N ILE A 61 -4.87 -12.40 14.33
CA ILE A 61 -3.59 -13.02 13.95
C ILE A 61 -2.57 -12.87 15.09
N PHE A 62 -2.54 -11.72 15.77
CA PHE A 62 -1.60 -11.42 16.85
C PHE A 62 -2.21 -11.55 18.24
N TYR A 63 -3.51 -11.33 18.34
CA TYR A 63 -4.27 -11.27 19.58
C TYR A 63 -5.48 -12.21 19.47
N PRO A 64 -5.29 -13.53 19.69
CA PRO A 64 -6.37 -14.53 19.52
C PRO A 64 -7.61 -14.26 20.39
N ASN A 65 -7.41 -13.61 21.54
CA ASN A 65 -8.47 -13.22 22.47
C ASN A 65 -9.16 -11.89 22.13
N GLY A 66 -8.73 -11.24 21.03
CA GLY A 66 -9.21 -9.93 20.62
C GLY A 66 -8.41 -8.77 21.22
N VAL A 67 -8.76 -7.57 20.79
CA VAL A 67 -8.18 -6.29 21.23
C VAL A 67 -9.34 -5.33 21.50
N GLU A 68 -9.32 -4.67 22.66
CA GLU A 68 -10.40 -3.74 23.04
C GLU A 68 -10.23 -2.37 22.36
N ASN A 69 -9.00 -1.91 22.20
CA ASN A 69 -8.70 -0.59 21.65
C ASN A 69 -7.69 -0.66 20.52
N TYR A 70 -8.04 -0.10 19.38
CA TYR A 70 -7.15 0.01 18.22
C TYR A 70 -7.43 1.28 17.42
N LYS A 71 -6.38 1.80 16.80
CA LYS A 71 -6.50 2.84 15.77
C LYS A 71 -6.00 2.31 14.45
N ILE A 72 -6.89 2.17 13.50
CA ILE A 72 -6.58 1.75 12.15
C ILE A 72 -7.36 2.60 11.16
N SER A 73 -6.71 3.05 10.11
CA SER A 73 -7.37 3.64 8.95
C SER A 73 -7.31 2.67 7.78
N MET A 74 -8.39 2.54 7.05
CA MET A 74 -8.47 1.72 5.84
C MET A 74 -9.21 2.48 4.76
N SER A 75 -8.75 2.32 3.52
CA SER A 75 -9.48 2.80 2.34
C SER A 75 -9.21 1.87 1.15
N PHE A 76 -10.20 1.71 0.29
CA PHE A 76 -9.94 1.10 -0.99
C PHE A 76 -9.05 2.02 -1.82
N GLN A 77 -8.12 1.42 -2.55
CA GLN A 77 -7.21 2.14 -3.43
C GLN A 77 -7.31 1.54 -4.83
N TYR A 78 -7.59 2.41 -5.79
CA TYR A 78 -7.69 2.07 -7.20
C TYR A 78 -6.59 2.78 -7.97
N ILE A 79 -5.72 2.02 -8.62
CA ILE A 79 -4.60 2.54 -9.38
C ILE A 79 -4.79 2.14 -10.84
N GLU A 80 -4.88 3.14 -11.71
CA GLU A 80 -4.78 3.00 -13.16
C GLU A 80 -3.31 3.13 -13.58
N PRO A 81 -2.89 2.54 -14.70
CA PRO A 81 -1.54 2.75 -15.23
C PRO A 81 -1.25 4.24 -15.44
N TYR A 82 -0.04 4.64 -15.09
CA TYR A 82 0.43 6.01 -15.34
C TYR A 82 0.89 6.17 -16.78
N SER A 83 0.80 7.37 -17.32
CA SER A 83 1.17 7.68 -18.70
C SER A 83 2.67 7.54 -18.96
N PHE A 84 3.51 7.79 -17.94
CA PHE A 84 4.97 7.84 -18.10
C PHE A 84 5.66 6.62 -17.51
N ASP A 85 5.55 6.36 -16.20
CA ASP A 85 6.25 5.27 -15.52
C ASP A 85 5.35 4.61 -14.47
N ASN A 86 5.23 3.30 -14.52
CA ASN A 86 4.41 2.50 -13.61
C ASN A 86 5.17 1.97 -12.38
N ARG A 87 6.42 2.36 -12.16
CA ARG A 87 7.17 2.00 -10.96
C ARG A 87 6.72 2.86 -9.77
N GLY A 88 6.49 2.23 -8.64
CA GLY A 88 6.23 2.93 -7.39
C GLY A 88 7.50 3.47 -6.74
N TRP A 89 7.34 4.22 -5.66
CA TRP A 89 8.44 4.79 -4.88
C TRP A 89 8.64 4.03 -3.58
N ILE A 90 9.90 3.81 -3.22
CA ILE A 90 10.26 3.16 -1.96
C ILE A 90 10.11 4.19 -0.83
N HIS A 91 9.40 3.84 0.24
CA HIS A 91 9.11 4.72 1.36
C HIS A 91 8.91 3.94 2.66
N GLN A 92 8.79 4.66 3.76
CA GLN A 92 8.32 4.16 5.05
C GLN A 92 6.99 4.83 5.38
N ASP A 93 6.16 4.15 6.16
CA ASP A 93 4.94 4.73 6.71
C ASP A 93 5.18 5.33 8.10
N THR A 94 4.30 6.24 8.50
CA THR A 94 4.27 6.79 9.88
C THR A 94 3.42 5.95 10.83
N SER A 95 2.83 4.86 10.34
CA SER A 95 2.06 3.89 11.11
C SER A 95 2.99 2.87 11.78
N GLN A 96 2.55 2.23 12.86
CA GLN A 96 3.30 1.14 13.48
C GLN A 96 3.32 -0.12 12.60
N PHE A 97 2.21 -0.40 11.95
CA PHE A 97 2.12 -1.43 10.92
C PHE A 97 1.25 -0.94 9.77
N GLY A 98 1.47 -1.48 8.62
CA GLY A 98 0.68 -1.24 7.44
C GLY A 98 0.46 -2.52 6.66
N GLY A 99 -0.42 -2.46 5.68
CA GLY A 99 -0.61 -3.59 4.80
C GLY A 99 -1.63 -3.34 3.71
N ILE A 100 -1.75 -4.36 2.89
CA ILE A 100 -2.57 -4.36 1.69
C ILE A 100 -3.32 -5.68 1.59
N ILE A 101 -4.59 -5.62 1.25
CA ILE A 101 -5.35 -6.78 0.79
C ILE A 101 -5.57 -6.60 -0.70
N TYR A 102 -5.04 -7.52 -1.50
CA TYR A 102 -5.14 -7.48 -2.95
C TYR A 102 -6.51 -7.98 -3.42
N LEU A 103 -7.20 -7.19 -4.24
CA LEU A 103 -8.57 -7.44 -4.68
C LEU A 103 -8.72 -7.49 -6.21
N THR A 104 -7.63 -7.42 -6.96
CA THR A 104 -7.64 -7.62 -8.41
C THR A 104 -7.76 -9.11 -8.71
N LYS A 105 -8.82 -9.55 -9.41
CA LYS A 105 -9.07 -10.98 -9.70
C LYS A 105 -8.02 -11.64 -10.59
N GLU A 106 -7.53 -10.90 -11.57
CA GLU A 106 -6.53 -11.36 -12.54
C GLU A 106 -5.32 -10.41 -12.52
N PRO A 107 -4.51 -10.43 -11.45
CA PRO A 107 -3.39 -9.51 -11.32
C PRO A 107 -2.26 -9.89 -12.31
N GLU A 108 -1.53 -8.86 -12.74
CA GLU A 108 -0.29 -9.06 -13.48
C GLU A 108 0.84 -9.46 -12.53
N VAL A 109 1.73 -10.32 -13.00
CA VAL A 109 2.94 -10.72 -12.26
C VAL A 109 3.85 -9.50 -12.03
N GLY A 110 4.44 -9.41 -10.85
CA GLY A 110 5.33 -8.29 -10.48
C GLY A 110 4.61 -7.03 -10.01
N THR A 111 3.27 -7.06 -9.87
CA THR A 111 2.47 -5.90 -9.40
C THR A 111 2.17 -5.92 -7.90
N GLY A 112 2.92 -6.69 -7.14
CA GLY A 112 2.78 -6.83 -5.70
C GLY A 112 3.43 -5.70 -4.90
N THR A 113 3.96 -6.05 -3.74
CA THR A 113 4.68 -5.12 -2.85
C THR A 113 6.00 -5.73 -2.45
N SER A 114 7.07 -4.94 -2.49
CA SER A 114 8.40 -5.37 -2.08
C SER A 114 8.84 -4.65 -0.82
N LEU A 115 9.66 -5.33 -0.02
CA LEU A 115 10.39 -4.77 1.11
C LEU A 115 11.84 -4.58 0.72
N TYR A 116 12.47 -3.57 1.30
CA TYR A 116 13.80 -3.13 0.93
C TYR A 116 14.67 -2.82 2.14
N GLU A 117 15.97 -2.91 1.96
CA GLU A 117 16.97 -2.41 2.89
C GLU A 117 17.89 -1.39 2.18
N PRO A 118 18.31 -0.31 2.88
CA PRO A 118 19.28 0.63 2.33
C PRO A 118 20.62 -0.05 2.05
N THR A 119 21.16 0.08 0.85
CA THR A 119 22.44 -0.55 0.44
C THR A 119 23.64 -0.01 1.21
N ARG A 120 23.54 1.19 1.81
CA ARG A 120 24.60 1.86 2.57
C ARG A 120 24.32 1.94 4.07
N GLY A 121 23.44 1.09 4.60
CA GLY A 121 23.07 1.06 6.02
C GLY A 121 22.29 2.27 6.53
N TRP A 122 22.25 3.36 5.77
CA TRP A 122 21.50 4.57 6.12
C TRP A 122 21.07 5.32 4.85
N PHE A 123 19.82 5.70 4.79
CA PHE A 123 19.26 6.50 3.70
C PHE A 123 18.58 7.73 4.31
N ASN A 124 18.92 8.92 3.80
CA ASN A 124 18.26 10.16 4.22
C ASN A 124 17.10 10.48 3.28
N PRO A 125 15.84 10.34 3.76
CA PRO A 125 14.67 10.66 2.94
C PRO A 125 14.63 12.12 2.46
N SER A 126 15.33 13.05 3.13
CA SER A 126 15.36 14.46 2.73
C SER A 126 16.15 14.72 1.43
N THR A 127 16.94 13.74 0.96
CA THR A 127 17.58 13.81 -0.36
C THR A 127 16.61 13.46 -1.50
N TYR A 128 15.41 13.04 -1.15
CA TYR A 128 14.37 12.67 -2.08
C TYR A 128 13.70 13.93 -2.64
N ASN A 129 13.72 14.09 -3.95
CA ASN A 129 12.89 15.12 -4.57
C ASN A 129 11.42 14.67 -4.59
N MET A 130 10.69 15.01 -3.53
CA MET A 130 9.28 14.62 -3.37
C MET A 130 8.37 15.21 -4.46
N ASP A 131 8.76 16.33 -5.07
CA ASP A 131 8.01 16.94 -6.17
C ASP A 131 7.90 16.01 -7.38
N VAL A 132 8.97 15.33 -7.74
CA VAL A 132 9.01 14.39 -8.88
C VAL A 132 8.04 13.24 -8.64
N LYS A 133 8.05 12.66 -7.42
CA LYS A 133 7.12 11.61 -7.02
C LYS A 133 5.68 12.09 -7.07
N ASN A 134 5.42 13.27 -6.49
CA ASN A 134 4.07 13.82 -6.38
C ASN A 134 3.49 14.10 -7.78
N LYS A 135 4.27 14.67 -8.67
CA LYS A 135 3.89 14.90 -10.06
C LYS A 135 3.58 13.60 -10.81
N GLN A 136 4.40 12.56 -10.62
CA GLN A 136 4.09 11.23 -11.18
C GLN A 136 2.74 10.73 -10.70
N TYR A 137 2.47 10.80 -9.39
CA TYR A 137 1.22 10.28 -8.83
C TYR A 137 -0.02 11.12 -9.18
N LEU A 138 0.18 12.39 -9.52
CA LEU A 138 -0.86 13.25 -10.08
C LEU A 138 -1.03 13.09 -11.59
N ASP A 139 -0.12 12.37 -12.24
CA ASP A 139 -0.01 12.23 -13.70
C ASP A 139 0.21 13.60 -14.40
N GLU A 140 0.96 14.47 -13.74
CA GLU A 140 1.33 15.78 -14.24
C GLU A 140 2.61 15.71 -15.08
N LYS A 141 2.80 16.74 -15.92
CA LYS A 141 4.05 16.86 -16.70
C LYS A 141 5.21 17.23 -15.80
N PHE A 142 6.34 16.55 -15.99
CA PHE A 142 7.61 16.80 -15.31
C PHE A 142 8.78 16.63 -16.28
N ASP A 143 9.96 17.08 -15.88
CA ASP A 143 11.19 16.83 -16.65
C ASP A 143 11.59 15.36 -16.54
N GLU A 144 11.65 14.65 -17.67
CA GLU A 144 11.96 13.23 -17.72
C GLU A 144 13.41 12.95 -17.26
N GLY A 145 14.34 13.87 -17.52
CA GLY A 145 15.72 13.75 -17.07
C GLY A 145 15.83 13.82 -15.56
N ASP A 146 15.16 14.79 -14.94
CA ASP A 146 15.09 14.93 -13.49
C ASP A 146 14.43 13.69 -12.86
N TYR A 147 13.31 13.23 -13.43
CA TYR A 147 12.65 12.02 -12.96
C TYR A 147 13.59 10.82 -12.98
N ASN A 148 14.22 10.54 -14.13
CA ASN A 148 15.07 9.38 -14.30
C ASN A 148 16.29 9.42 -13.34
N ASN A 149 16.87 10.59 -13.12
CA ASN A 149 17.99 10.77 -12.18
C ASN A 149 17.55 10.49 -10.74
N VAL A 150 16.43 11.07 -10.31
CA VAL A 150 15.92 10.88 -8.94
C VAL A 150 15.46 9.44 -8.72
N LYS A 151 14.74 8.87 -9.69
CA LYS A 151 14.25 7.48 -9.61
C LYS A 151 15.40 6.48 -9.58
N LYS A 152 16.41 6.66 -10.45
CA LYS A 152 17.60 5.82 -10.44
C LYS A 152 18.36 5.92 -9.12
N PHE A 153 18.56 7.14 -8.60
CA PHE A 153 19.21 7.33 -7.30
C PHE A 153 18.46 6.61 -6.18
N CYS A 154 17.12 6.69 -6.20
CA CYS A 154 16.28 5.95 -5.26
C CYS A 154 16.49 4.45 -5.39
N ASP A 155 16.32 3.92 -6.60
CA ASP A 155 16.42 2.48 -6.84
C ASP A 155 17.81 1.92 -6.49
N ASP A 156 18.89 2.64 -6.84
CA ASP A 156 20.29 2.26 -6.51
C ASP A 156 20.57 2.32 -5.00
N SER A 157 19.79 3.06 -4.24
CA SER A 157 20.00 3.22 -2.78
C SER A 157 19.42 2.08 -1.96
N PHE A 158 18.67 1.17 -2.58
CA PHE A 158 17.99 0.08 -1.88
C PHE A 158 18.25 -1.27 -2.55
N ALA A 159 18.32 -2.32 -1.72
CA ALA A 159 18.27 -3.71 -2.14
C ALA A 159 16.91 -4.30 -1.80
N GLU A 160 16.25 -4.94 -2.75
CA GLU A 160 15.03 -5.69 -2.51
C GLU A 160 15.34 -6.94 -1.67
N THR A 161 14.63 -7.11 -0.54
CA THR A 161 14.83 -8.25 0.38
C THR A 161 13.70 -9.25 0.32
N VAL A 162 12.47 -8.78 0.13
CA VAL A 162 11.28 -9.61 0.02
C VAL A 162 10.41 -9.07 -1.09
N ARG A 163 9.87 -9.96 -1.92
CA ARG A 163 8.80 -9.64 -2.88
C ARG A 163 7.58 -10.49 -2.60
N VAL A 164 6.45 -9.83 -2.41
CA VAL A 164 5.14 -10.47 -2.24
C VAL A 164 4.29 -10.15 -3.46
N GLU A 165 3.92 -11.19 -4.20
CA GLU A 165 3.12 -11.04 -5.42
C GLU A 165 1.69 -10.62 -5.10
N ASN A 166 1.13 -9.83 -6.00
CA ASN A 166 -0.29 -9.50 -6.04
C ASN A 166 -1.08 -10.77 -6.37
N VAL A 167 -1.63 -11.39 -5.35
CA VAL A 167 -2.51 -12.56 -5.50
C VAL A 167 -3.89 -12.18 -4.99
N PHE A 168 -4.91 -12.51 -5.75
CA PHE A 168 -6.29 -12.21 -5.38
C PHE A 168 -6.62 -12.71 -3.97
N ASN A 169 -7.23 -11.84 -3.15
CA ASN A 169 -7.64 -12.11 -1.77
C ASN A 169 -6.47 -12.46 -0.82
N ARG A 170 -5.27 -11.96 -1.11
CA ARG A 170 -4.09 -12.07 -0.25
C ARG A 170 -3.96 -10.82 0.62
N LEU A 171 -3.84 -11.02 1.92
CA LEU A 171 -3.32 -10.01 2.85
C LEU A 171 -1.79 -10.06 2.84
N PHE A 172 -1.14 -8.92 2.73
CA PHE A 172 0.24 -8.70 3.09
C PHE A 172 0.33 -7.57 4.12
N MET A 173 0.94 -7.84 5.26
CA MET A 173 1.12 -6.90 6.35
C MET A 173 2.58 -6.87 6.79
N PHE A 174 3.07 -5.70 7.21
CA PHE A 174 4.45 -5.47 7.62
C PHE A 174 4.55 -4.29 8.60
N ASP A 175 5.68 -4.17 9.28
CA ASP A 175 6.01 -3.03 10.13
C ASP A 175 6.10 -1.76 9.29
N GLY A 176 5.41 -0.69 9.71
CA GLY A 176 5.36 0.55 8.95
C GLY A 176 6.73 1.23 8.77
N THR A 177 7.69 0.93 9.63
CA THR A 177 9.05 1.49 9.55
C THR A 177 9.97 0.74 8.57
N VAL A 178 9.51 -0.38 8.01
CA VAL A 178 10.25 -1.09 6.95
C VAL A 178 10.09 -0.35 5.63
N TRP A 179 11.21 -0.17 4.91
CA TRP A 179 11.18 0.38 3.56
C TRP A 179 10.42 -0.54 2.63
N HIS A 180 9.43 0.01 1.95
CA HIS A 180 8.58 -0.77 1.06
C HIS A 180 8.12 0.04 -0.14
N GLY A 181 7.62 -0.64 -1.16
CA GLY A 181 7.10 -0.01 -2.36
C GLY A 181 6.48 -1.02 -3.31
N VAL A 182 5.80 -0.50 -4.32
CA VAL A 182 5.25 -1.30 -5.41
C VAL A 182 6.25 -1.29 -6.56
N PRO A 183 6.88 -2.41 -6.91
CA PRO A 183 7.89 -2.44 -7.98
C PRO A 183 7.33 -1.99 -9.33
N ASN A 184 6.09 -2.38 -9.61
CA ASN A 184 5.38 -2.03 -10.83
C ASN A 184 3.86 -2.04 -10.56
N PHE A 185 3.15 -1.01 -10.98
CA PHE A 185 1.69 -0.96 -10.91
C PHE A 185 1.01 -1.79 -12.00
N GLY A 186 1.74 -2.18 -13.04
CA GLY A 186 1.23 -2.95 -14.18
C GLY A 186 0.64 -2.09 -15.29
N THR A 187 0.02 -2.75 -16.25
CA THR A 187 -0.64 -2.14 -17.41
C THR A 187 -2.17 -2.20 -17.32
N LYS A 188 -2.70 -2.81 -16.26
CA LYS A 188 -4.13 -2.94 -15.97
C LYS A 188 -4.48 -2.27 -14.65
N PRO A 189 -5.75 -1.86 -14.45
CA PRO A 189 -6.19 -1.31 -13.17
C PRO A 189 -5.97 -2.28 -12.01
N ARG A 190 -5.57 -1.74 -10.86
CA ARG A 190 -5.28 -2.48 -9.62
C ARG A 190 -6.18 -1.98 -8.50
N LEU A 191 -6.95 -2.90 -7.90
CA LEU A 191 -7.76 -2.63 -6.72
C LEU A 191 -7.14 -3.28 -5.48
N THR A 192 -7.04 -2.54 -4.39
CA THR A 192 -6.58 -3.02 -3.09
C THR A 192 -7.38 -2.39 -1.96
N LEU A 193 -7.37 -3.01 -0.79
CA LEU A 193 -7.73 -2.36 0.46
C LEU A 193 -6.43 -2.11 1.25
N ALA A 194 -6.02 -0.85 1.34
CA ALA A 194 -4.85 -0.43 2.08
C ALA A 194 -5.23 -0.05 3.52
N PHE A 195 -4.41 -0.42 4.50
CA PHE A 195 -4.66 -0.10 5.90
C PHE A 195 -3.38 0.29 6.64
N PHE A 196 -3.55 1.13 7.66
CA PHE A 196 -2.47 1.70 8.47
C PHE A 196 -2.88 1.70 9.94
N GLY A 197 -2.15 0.97 10.77
CA GLY A 197 -2.41 0.83 12.19
C GLY A 197 -1.55 1.77 13.02
N LYS A 198 -2.18 2.48 13.95
CA LYS A 198 -1.50 3.30 14.96
C LYS A 198 -1.86 2.76 16.34
N GLY A 199 -0.97 1.99 16.91
CA GLY A 199 -1.03 1.60 18.32
C GLY A 199 -2.18 0.69 18.69
N ILE A 200 -1.82 -0.39 19.33
CA ILE A 200 -2.64 -1.08 20.28
C ILE A 200 -2.37 -0.35 21.57
N ILE A 201 -3.39 0.25 22.18
CA ILE A 201 -3.30 0.81 23.52
C ILE A 201 -3.69 -0.32 24.44
N ASP A 202 -2.70 -0.86 25.15
CA ASP A 202 -2.91 -1.79 26.26
C ASP A 202 -3.61 -1.07 27.39
#